data_363f540f3506381ddfc4917d2151a1e8
#
_entry.id   363f540f3506381ddfc4917d2151a1e8
#
_cell.length_a   1.000
_cell.length_b   1.000
_cell.length_c   1.000
_cell.angle_alpha   90.00
_cell.angle_beta   90.00
_cell.angle_gamma   90.00
#
_symmetry.space_group_name_H-M   'P 1'
#
loop_
_entity.id
_entity.type
_entity.pdbx_description
1 polymer ?
#
loop_
_entity_poly.entity_id
_entity_poly.type
_entity_poly.pdbx_seq_one_letter_code
_entity_poly.pdbx_strand_id
1 'polypeptide(L)'
;MDNEQFLSFSASGFSLPQEEVVELKKSSKSLIIGLPKEILLEEKRIGLSPDAASLLINNGHQIIMERGAGDSCSFTDQEYSEAGVKIVENPEEIFSSDIILKVSPPTLGEINMMKNGKTLISALQLKIQKKEFFKKLMDKKANCHSIWL
;
A
#
# COMPACT_ATOMS: atom_id res chain seq x y z
N MET A 1 52.77 -11.82 -45.28
CA MET A 1 52.68 -10.44 -44.80
C MET A 1 51.29 -10.23 -44.38
N ASP A 2 51.16 -10.57 -43.30
CA ASP A 2 50.85 -10.16 -41.93
C ASP A 2 49.40 -9.85 -41.70
N ASN A 3 48.76 -10.92 -41.31
CA ASN A 3 47.33 -10.98 -41.00
C ASN A 3 47.07 -10.77 -39.47
N GLU A 4 47.95 -10.02 -38.80
CA GLU A 4 47.94 -9.85 -37.34
C GLU A 4 47.46 -8.48 -36.83
N GLN A 5 47.01 -7.59 -37.70
CA GLN A 5 46.59 -6.24 -37.27
C GLN A 5 45.07 -6.04 -37.18
N PHE A 6 44.25 -7.05 -37.47
CA PHE A 6 42.81 -6.90 -37.46
C PHE A 6 42.10 -7.42 -36.19
N LEU A 7 42.84 -7.95 -35.22
CA LEU A 7 42.24 -8.55 -34.01
C LEU A 7 42.42 -7.72 -32.73
N SER A 8 42.88 -6.49 -32.81
CA SER A 8 43.08 -5.64 -31.61
C SER A 8 41.97 -4.60 -31.36
N PHE A 9 40.90 -4.59 -32.16
CA PHE A 9 39.83 -3.58 -32.02
C PHE A 9 38.56 -4.05 -31.30
N SER A 10 38.55 -5.22 -30.70
CA SER A 10 37.35 -5.78 -30.08
C SER A 10 37.37 -5.90 -28.54
N ALA A 11 38.32 -5.25 -27.87
CA ALA A 11 38.45 -5.40 -26.42
C ALA A 11 38.43 -4.08 -25.62
N SER A 12 38.01 -2.98 -26.22
CA SER A 12 37.91 -1.73 -25.45
C SER A 12 36.57 -1.04 -25.70
N GLY A 13 35.65 -1.20 -24.77
CA GLY A 13 34.69 -0.16 -24.49
C GLY A 13 33.23 -0.37 -24.82
N PHE A 14 32.69 -1.55 -24.68
CA PHE A 14 31.27 -1.66 -24.38
C PHE A 14 31.12 -2.07 -22.91
N SER A 15 31.24 -1.08 -22.01
CA SER A 15 30.62 -1.20 -20.69
C SER A 15 29.12 -1.22 -20.91
N LEU A 16 28.53 -2.41 -20.88
CA LEU A 16 27.10 -2.50 -20.64
C LEU A 16 26.81 -1.75 -19.35
N PRO A 17 25.79 -0.89 -19.27
CA PRO A 17 25.43 -0.27 -18.02
C PRO A 17 25.18 -1.41 -17.03
N GLN A 18 26.03 -1.52 -16.04
CA GLN A 18 25.81 -2.40 -14.92
C GLN A 18 24.61 -1.81 -14.20
N GLU A 19 23.46 -2.49 -14.29
CA GLU A 19 22.34 -2.19 -13.41
C GLU A 19 22.89 -2.36 -12.00
N GLU A 20 23.17 -1.24 -11.32
CA GLU A 20 23.37 -1.27 -9.89
C GLU A 20 22.07 -1.81 -9.29
N VAL A 21 22.12 -3.05 -8.85
CA VAL A 21 21.10 -3.57 -7.94
C VAL A 21 21.26 -2.75 -6.67
N VAL A 22 20.50 -1.67 -6.58
CA VAL A 22 20.36 -0.90 -5.36
C VAL A 22 19.73 -1.87 -4.36
N GLU A 23 20.54 -2.47 -3.51
CA GLU A 23 20.05 -3.18 -2.35
C GLU A 23 19.25 -2.17 -1.53
N LEU A 24 17.92 -2.21 -1.69
CA LEU A 24 17.03 -1.47 -0.83
C LEU A 24 17.32 -1.92 0.59
N LYS A 25 17.98 -1.05 1.37
CA LYS A 25 18.18 -1.27 2.81
C LYS A 25 16.80 -1.62 3.36
N LYS A 26 16.62 -2.87 3.81
CA LYS A 26 15.40 -3.29 4.50
C LYS A 26 15.13 -2.25 5.57
N SER A 27 14.00 -1.55 5.46
CA SER A 27 13.55 -0.62 6.50
C SER A 27 13.53 -1.40 7.81
N SER A 28 14.27 -0.95 8.79
CA SER A 28 14.38 -1.63 10.09
C SER A 28 13.09 -1.55 10.90
N LYS A 29 12.08 -0.82 10.41
CA LYS A 29 10.81 -0.61 11.10
C LYS A 29 9.69 -1.37 10.41
N SER A 30 9.16 -2.37 11.11
CA SER A 30 7.91 -3.04 10.72
C SER A 30 6.74 -2.06 10.85
N LEU A 31 5.91 -1.97 9.81
CA LEU A 31 4.68 -1.17 9.79
C LEU A 31 3.47 -2.09 9.77
N ILE A 32 2.39 -1.64 10.38
CA ILE A 32 1.08 -2.30 10.30
C ILE A 32 0.25 -1.55 9.27
N ILE A 33 -0.20 -2.26 8.24
CA ILE A 33 -1.05 -1.73 7.17
C ILE A 33 -2.45 -2.32 7.34
N GLY A 34 -3.44 -1.45 7.46
CA GLY A 34 -4.84 -1.82 7.61
C GLY A 34 -5.62 -1.67 6.31
N LEU A 35 -6.36 -2.70 5.95
CA LEU A 35 -7.27 -2.74 4.81
C LEU A 35 -8.70 -2.79 5.31
N PRO A 36 -9.41 -1.65 5.43
CA PRO A 36 -10.82 -1.64 5.79
C PRO A 36 -11.69 -2.12 4.63
N LYS A 37 -12.86 -2.61 4.96
CA LYS A 37 -13.90 -2.90 3.98
C LYS A 37 -14.43 -1.60 3.37
N GLU A 38 -14.63 -1.58 2.05
CA GLU A 38 -15.27 -0.45 1.38
C GLU A 38 -16.77 -0.43 1.70
N ILE A 39 -17.27 0.74 2.14
CA ILE A 39 -18.66 0.91 2.55
C ILE A 39 -19.53 1.34 1.35
N LEU A 40 -18.93 2.02 0.36
CA LEU A 40 -19.66 2.45 -0.82
C LEU A 40 -20.02 1.25 -1.69
N LEU A 41 -21.30 1.05 -1.94
CA LEU A 41 -21.83 -0.10 -2.72
C LEU A 41 -21.26 -0.19 -4.14
N GLU A 42 -20.84 0.92 -4.73
CA GLU A 42 -20.29 0.99 -6.08
C GLU A 42 -18.77 0.78 -6.10
N GLU A 43 -18.10 0.84 -4.93
CA GLU A 43 -16.65 0.61 -4.86
C GLU A 43 -16.37 -0.89 -4.75
N LYS A 44 -15.84 -1.44 -5.83
CA LYS A 44 -15.50 -2.86 -5.92
C LYS A 44 -14.01 -3.14 -5.84
N ARG A 45 -13.18 -2.10 -5.74
CA ARG A 45 -11.72 -2.24 -5.67
C ARG A 45 -11.27 -2.39 -4.23
N ILE A 46 -10.12 -3.01 -4.06
CA ILE A 46 -9.40 -3.11 -2.78
C ILE A 46 -7.99 -2.54 -2.93
N GLY A 47 -7.43 -2.04 -1.86
CA GLY A 47 -6.12 -1.37 -1.89
C GLY A 47 -4.94 -2.28 -2.21
N LEU A 48 -5.00 -3.55 -1.88
CA LEU A 48 -3.96 -4.55 -2.13
C LEU A 48 -4.58 -5.89 -2.54
N SER A 49 -4.00 -6.54 -3.56
CA SER A 49 -4.29 -7.95 -3.85
C SER A 49 -3.58 -8.88 -2.85
N PRO A 50 -3.96 -10.17 -2.74
CA PRO A 50 -3.26 -11.14 -1.91
C PRO A 50 -1.76 -11.25 -2.23
N ASP A 51 -1.39 -11.23 -3.52
CA ASP A 51 0.01 -11.28 -3.96
C ASP A 51 0.81 -10.06 -3.50
N ALA A 52 0.23 -8.86 -3.64
CA ALA A 52 0.86 -7.63 -3.19
C ALA A 52 1.00 -7.59 -1.65
N ALA A 53 0.02 -8.11 -0.92
CA ALA A 53 0.07 -8.26 0.51
C ALA A 53 1.20 -9.21 0.94
N SER A 54 1.32 -10.37 0.29
CA SER A 54 2.41 -11.33 0.54
C SER A 54 3.78 -10.69 0.34
N LEU A 55 3.95 -9.89 -0.72
CA LEU A 55 5.21 -9.19 -0.98
C LEU A 55 5.59 -8.23 0.16
N LEU A 56 4.63 -7.45 0.69
CA LEU A 56 4.87 -6.53 1.80
C LEU A 56 5.17 -7.28 3.10
N ILE A 57 4.50 -8.40 3.35
CA ILE A 57 4.75 -9.25 4.52
C ILE A 57 6.16 -9.85 4.45
N ASN A 58 6.58 -10.33 3.28
CA ASN A 58 7.94 -10.84 3.06
C ASN A 58 9.02 -9.76 3.26
N ASN A 59 8.66 -8.49 3.10
CA ASN A 59 9.53 -7.35 3.41
C ASN A 59 9.50 -6.92 4.89
N GLY A 60 8.79 -7.66 5.75
CA GLY A 60 8.78 -7.45 7.20
C GLY A 60 7.67 -6.56 7.72
N HIS A 61 6.66 -6.25 6.91
CA HIS A 61 5.46 -5.53 7.34
C HIS A 61 4.36 -6.48 7.80
N GLN A 62 3.38 -5.96 8.52
CA GLN A 62 2.18 -6.70 8.93
C GLN A 62 0.98 -6.11 8.20
N ILE A 63 0.11 -6.98 7.71
CA ILE A 63 -1.14 -6.56 7.07
C ILE A 63 -2.30 -7.13 7.86
N ILE A 64 -3.24 -6.28 8.20
CA ILE A 64 -4.51 -6.65 8.81
C ILE A 64 -5.65 -6.21 7.89
N MET A 65 -6.64 -7.04 7.72
CA MET A 65 -7.76 -6.80 6.83
C MET A 65 -9.08 -7.05 7.52
N GLU A 66 -10.05 -6.21 7.30
CA GLU A 66 -11.43 -6.42 7.75
C GLU A 66 -12.04 -7.59 6.99
N ARG A 67 -12.74 -8.48 7.70
CA ARG A 67 -13.42 -9.65 7.12
C ARG A 67 -14.29 -9.27 5.94
N GLY A 68 -14.14 -10.00 4.83
CA GLY A 68 -14.91 -9.79 3.61
C GLY A 68 -14.56 -8.50 2.85
N ALA A 69 -13.43 -7.85 3.15
CA ALA A 69 -13.01 -6.66 2.41
C ALA A 69 -12.66 -6.96 0.95
N GLY A 70 -12.22 -8.18 0.64
CA GLY A 70 -11.87 -8.65 -0.70
C GLY A 70 -13.04 -9.16 -1.55
N ASP A 71 -14.20 -9.41 -0.94
CA ASP A 71 -15.32 -10.10 -1.61
C ASP A 71 -15.78 -9.41 -2.90
N SER A 72 -15.80 -8.07 -2.92
CA SER A 72 -16.18 -7.29 -4.09
C SER A 72 -15.20 -7.42 -5.28
N CYS A 73 -13.96 -7.85 -5.01
CA CYS A 73 -12.91 -8.08 -6.00
C CYS A 73 -12.73 -9.56 -6.32
N SER A 74 -13.63 -10.43 -5.85
CA SER A 74 -13.53 -11.89 -5.96
C SER A 74 -12.31 -12.48 -5.26
N PHE A 75 -11.75 -11.81 -4.27
CA PHE A 75 -10.72 -12.34 -3.39
C PHE A 75 -11.34 -12.76 -2.07
N THR A 76 -11.09 -13.99 -1.65
CA THR A 76 -11.61 -14.54 -0.40
C THR A 76 -10.72 -14.20 0.79
N ASP A 77 -11.29 -14.19 1.99
CA ASP A 77 -10.53 -14.07 3.23
C ASP A 77 -9.48 -15.19 3.37
N GLN A 78 -9.75 -16.37 2.80
CA GLN A 78 -8.83 -17.50 2.81
C GLN A 78 -7.57 -17.18 1.99
N GLU A 79 -7.71 -16.65 0.77
CA GLU A 79 -6.57 -16.26 -0.08
C GLU A 79 -5.67 -15.23 0.61
N TYR A 80 -6.27 -14.24 1.29
CA TYR A 80 -5.51 -13.29 2.10
C TYR A 80 -4.84 -13.93 3.30
N SER A 81 -5.51 -14.85 3.99
CA SER A 81 -4.92 -15.57 5.12
C SER A 81 -3.75 -16.45 4.69
N GLU A 82 -3.84 -17.13 3.54
CA GLU A 82 -2.76 -17.89 2.94
C GLU A 82 -1.57 -17.01 2.53
N ALA A 83 -1.84 -15.76 2.12
CA ALA A 83 -0.82 -14.75 1.87
C ALA A 83 -0.16 -14.18 3.16
N GLY A 84 -0.66 -14.57 4.34
CA GLY A 84 -0.13 -14.14 5.64
C GLY A 84 -0.83 -12.90 6.24
N VAL A 85 -1.94 -12.46 5.67
CA VAL A 85 -2.75 -11.34 6.18
C VAL A 85 -3.57 -11.79 7.40
N LYS A 86 -3.58 -10.98 8.44
CA LYS A 86 -4.45 -11.21 9.61
C LYS A 86 -5.85 -10.68 9.32
N ILE A 87 -6.85 -11.55 9.32
CA ILE A 87 -8.26 -11.16 9.18
C ILE A 87 -8.83 -10.78 10.54
N VAL A 88 -9.49 -9.62 10.62
CA VAL A 88 -10.12 -9.11 11.84
C VAL A 88 -11.58 -8.73 11.58
N GLU A 89 -12.39 -8.76 12.61
CA GLU A 89 -13.82 -8.42 12.53
C GLU A 89 -14.10 -6.98 13.01
N ASN A 90 -13.23 -6.46 13.89
CA ASN A 90 -13.41 -5.14 14.47
C ASN A 90 -12.73 -4.06 13.60
N PRO A 91 -13.49 -3.13 12.98
CA PRO A 91 -12.92 -2.03 12.20
C PRO A 91 -11.95 -1.15 12.99
N GLU A 92 -12.12 -1.01 14.31
CA GLU A 92 -11.25 -0.19 15.15
C GLU A 92 -9.78 -0.68 15.13
N GLU A 93 -9.56 -1.99 15.00
CA GLU A 93 -8.21 -2.55 14.86
C GLU A 93 -7.57 -2.04 13.56
N ILE A 94 -8.34 -2.03 12.46
CA ILE A 94 -7.88 -1.55 11.15
C ILE A 94 -7.50 -0.07 11.22
N PHE A 95 -8.37 0.77 11.79
CA PHE A 95 -8.12 2.22 11.90
C PHE A 95 -7.08 2.60 12.97
N SER A 96 -6.59 1.62 13.73
CA SER A 96 -5.45 1.76 14.64
C SER A 96 -4.09 1.48 13.99
N SER A 97 -4.06 0.97 12.75
CA SER A 97 -2.85 0.65 11.99
C SER A 97 -1.98 1.88 11.74
N ASP A 98 -0.72 1.68 11.40
CA ASP A 98 0.20 2.78 11.06
C ASP A 98 -0.17 3.43 9.74
N ILE A 99 -0.59 2.62 8.77
CA ILE A 99 -1.09 3.05 7.46
C ILE A 99 -2.46 2.43 7.26
N ILE A 100 -3.45 3.25 6.96
CA ILE A 100 -4.78 2.83 6.52
C ILE A 100 -4.83 3.01 5.00
N LEU A 101 -5.03 1.92 4.28
CA LEU A 101 -5.11 1.90 2.83
C LEU A 101 -6.53 1.59 2.39
N LYS A 102 -7.18 2.57 1.79
CA LYS A 102 -8.58 2.53 1.36
C LYS A 102 -8.72 3.13 -0.03
N VAL A 103 -9.64 2.63 -0.84
CA VAL A 103 -9.86 3.16 -2.19
C VAL A 103 -10.73 4.41 -2.13
N SER A 104 -11.93 4.30 -1.58
CA SER A 104 -12.85 5.44 -1.45
C SER A 104 -12.47 6.37 -0.28
N PRO A 105 -12.92 7.63 -0.27
CA PRO A 105 -12.71 8.52 0.86
C PRO A 105 -13.29 7.92 2.15
N PRO A 106 -12.61 8.08 3.29
CA PRO A 106 -13.16 7.61 4.55
C PRO A 106 -14.39 8.44 4.95
N THR A 107 -15.33 7.80 5.60
CA THR A 107 -16.46 8.47 6.23
C THR A 107 -16.03 9.21 7.51
N LEU A 108 -16.87 10.13 7.98
CA LEU A 108 -16.61 10.82 9.25
C LEU A 108 -16.54 9.85 10.45
N GLY A 109 -17.28 8.74 10.39
CA GLY A 109 -17.23 7.67 11.39
C GLY A 109 -15.88 6.94 11.38
N GLU A 110 -15.41 6.58 10.20
CA GLU A 110 -14.10 5.94 10.01
C GLU A 110 -12.95 6.85 10.49
N ILE A 111 -13.00 8.15 10.17
CA ILE A 111 -12.01 9.12 10.67
C ILE A 111 -12.03 9.18 12.20
N ASN A 112 -13.21 9.08 12.83
CA ASN A 112 -13.28 9.09 14.30
C ASN A 112 -12.59 7.85 14.92
N MET A 113 -12.64 6.69 14.26
CA MET A 113 -11.97 5.45 14.72
C MET A 113 -10.45 5.53 14.57
N MET A 114 -9.93 6.38 13.68
CA MET A 114 -8.49 6.55 13.49
C MET A 114 -7.82 7.07 14.77
N LYS A 115 -6.67 6.50 15.10
CA LYS A 115 -5.78 7.06 16.13
C LYS A 115 -5.01 8.26 15.57
N ASN A 116 -4.54 9.12 16.46
CA ASN A 116 -3.80 10.32 16.07
C ASN A 116 -2.45 9.97 15.42
N GLY A 117 -2.06 10.78 14.43
CA GLY A 117 -0.76 10.67 13.77
C GLY A 117 -0.61 9.48 12.82
N LYS A 118 -1.71 8.83 12.44
CA LYS A 118 -1.70 7.72 11.47
C LYS A 118 -1.70 8.23 10.03
N THR A 119 -1.26 7.39 9.12
CA THR A 119 -1.23 7.70 7.69
C THR A 119 -2.46 7.11 7.01
N LEU A 120 -3.15 7.93 6.23
CA LEU A 120 -4.28 7.53 5.39
C LEU A 120 -3.89 7.66 3.93
N ILE A 121 -4.03 6.59 3.18
CA ILE A 121 -3.84 6.57 1.73
C ILE A 121 -5.19 6.23 1.10
N SER A 122 -5.80 7.16 0.38
CA SER A 122 -7.08 6.93 -0.29
C SER A 122 -7.34 7.95 -1.41
N ALA A 123 -8.34 7.71 -2.25
CA ALA A 123 -8.85 8.69 -3.20
C ALA A 123 -9.68 9.73 -2.45
N LEU A 124 -9.06 10.74 -1.88
CA LEU A 124 -9.70 11.69 -0.96
C LEU A 124 -10.80 12.56 -1.58
N GLN A 125 -10.81 12.69 -2.92
CA GLN A 125 -11.81 13.49 -3.66
C GLN A 125 -12.00 14.90 -3.06
N LEU A 126 -10.92 15.61 -2.83
CA LEU A 126 -10.85 16.86 -2.05
C LEU A 126 -11.85 17.93 -2.48
N LYS A 127 -12.19 17.98 -3.79
CA LYS A 127 -13.09 18.99 -4.36
C LYS A 127 -14.54 18.91 -3.86
N ILE A 128 -14.96 17.72 -3.42
CA ILE A 128 -16.36 17.49 -3.01
C ILE A 128 -16.51 17.31 -1.50
N GLN A 129 -15.41 17.28 -0.77
CA GLN A 129 -15.43 17.08 0.68
C GLN A 129 -15.90 18.34 1.41
N LYS A 130 -16.68 18.13 2.47
CA LYS A 130 -17.17 19.21 3.35
C LYS A 130 -16.05 19.68 4.32
N LYS A 131 -16.15 20.91 4.81
CA LYS A 131 -15.20 21.47 5.79
C LYS A 131 -15.00 20.58 7.03
N GLU A 132 -16.05 19.91 7.48
CA GLU A 132 -16.00 19.00 8.64
C GLU A 132 -15.06 17.83 8.42
N PHE A 133 -15.00 17.27 7.20
CA PHE A 133 -14.07 16.21 6.82
C PHE A 133 -12.61 16.63 7.08
N PHE A 134 -12.23 17.79 6.56
CA PHE A 134 -10.89 18.33 6.74
C PHE A 134 -10.58 18.63 8.21
N LYS A 135 -11.54 19.22 8.94
CA LYS A 135 -11.37 19.50 10.36
C LYS A 135 -11.08 18.23 11.15
N LYS A 136 -11.85 17.16 10.93
CA LYS A 136 -11.63 15.88 11.62
C LYS A 136 -10.28 15.25 11.30
N LEU A 137 -9.84 15.29 10.05
CA LEU A 137 -8.50 14.81 9.68
C LEU A 137 -7.38 15.62 10.35
N MET A 138 -7.54 16.94 10.43
CA MET A 138 -6.61 17.82 11.13
C MET A 138 -6.58 17.55 12.65
N ASP A 139 -7.75 17.36 13.28
CA ASP A 139 -7.87 17.03 14.70
C ASP A 139 -7.17 15.70 15.02
N LYS A 140 -7.22 14.74 14.09
CA LYS A 140 -6.50 13.46 14.18
C LYS A 140 -5.01 13.57 13.84
N LYS A 141 -4.53 14.73 13.37
CA LYS A 141 -3.15 14.90 12.88
C LYS A 141 -2.77 13.82 11.86
N ALA A 142 -3.73 13.44 11.01
CA ALA A 142 -3.55 12.38 10.04
C ALA A 142 -2.63 12.84 8.90
N ASN A 143 -1.69 11.98 8.50
CA ASN A 143 -0.92 12.16 7.29
C ASN A 143 -1.72 11.61 6.12
N CYS A 144 -2.22 12.47 5.23
CA CYS A 144 -3.10 12.06 4.17
C CYS A 144 -2.39 12.08 2.82
N HIS A 145 -2.46 10.96 2.10
CA HIS A 145 -1.96 10.84 0.73
C HIS A 145 -3.12 10.48 -0.19
N SER A 146 -3.39 11.35 -1.17
CA SER A 146 -4.38 11.05 -2.21
C SER A 146 -3.74 10.28 -3.35
N ILE A 147 -4.29 9.09 -3.67
CA ILE A 147 -3.83 8.24 -4.77
C ILE A 147 -4.42 8.64 -6.13
N TRP A 148 -5.44 9.50 -6.13
CA TRP A 148 -6.06 10.04 -7.36
C TRP A 148 -6.34 11.53 -7.19
N LEU A 149 -6.14 12.27 -8.26
CA LEU A 149 -6.47 13.69 -8.36
C LEU A 149 -7.95 13.89 -8.70
#